data_b6cc27966435177be78922c92db73bca
#
_entry.id   b6cc27966435177be78922c92db73bca
#
_cell.length_a   1.000
_cell.length_b   1.000
_cell.length_c   1.000
_cell.angle_alpha   90.00
_cell.angle_beta   90.00
_cell.angle_gamma   90.00
#
_symmetry.space_group_name_H-M   'P 1'
#
loop_
_entity.id
_entity.type
_entity.pdbx_description
1 polymer ?
#
loop_
_entity_poly.entity_id
_entity_poly.type
_entity_poly.pdbx_seq_one_letter_code
_entity_poly.pdbx_strand_id
1 'polypeptide(L)'
;FYYYEDEANFIFASEMKALWSIGIEKRIDNKMLLNYLTLGHVQNCVDKEQTFFEDIYSLPPSHYLTFTPSSKQLCKITKYWSINKEIRIDILASDAVDKFTELLNISVKRRLRSDVTTGTSLSGGLDSSTIAAFVHQIQNSTGGADKAQQLKTFSAVFPGFEKDESKYIQSVVSNFGLANFQTQPTALDLITDFEKLCYHQEEPFQSSGIFAQYKIFELAKQHGVKVLLDGQGSDELSAGD
;
A
#
# COMPACT_ATOMS: atom_id res chain seq x y z
N PHE A 1 -2.09 5.41 -10.78
CA PHE A 1 -1.95 6.19 -12.01
C PHE A 1 -3.31 6.34 -12.64
N TYR A 2 -3.78 7.58 -12.75
CA TYR A 2 -5.09 7.93 -13.30
C TYR A 2 -4.92 8.72 -14.59
N TYR A 3 -5.89 8.58 -15.49
CA TYR A 3 -5.88 9.32 -16.75
C TYR A 3 -7.30 9.68 -17.19
N TYR A 4 -7.36 10.71 -18.01
CA TYR A 4 -8.52 11.22 -18.71
C TYR A 4 -8.18 11.34 -20.18
N GLU A 5 -9.08 10.98 -21.07
CA GLU A 5 -8.91 11.10 -22.51
C GLU A 5 -10.19 11.62 -23.16
N ASP A 6 -10.04 12.65 -23.99
CA ASP A 6 -11.08 13.13 -24.89
C ASP A 6 -10.53 13.28 -26.33
N GLU A 7 -11.30 13.86 -27.22
CA GLU A 7 -10.91 14.02 -28.63
C GLU A 7 -9.66 14.90 -28.83
N ALA A 8 -9.36 15.79 -27.89
CA ALA A 8 -8.30 16.79 -27.99
C ALA A 8 -7.16 16.56 -26.99
N ASN A 9 -7.44 15.90 -25.87
CA ASN A 9 -6.53 15.85 -24.72
C ASN A 9 -6.31 14.43 -24.23
N PHE A 10 -5.08 14.16 -23.80
CA PHE A 10 -4.74 13.05 -22.93
C PHE A 10 -4.03 13.61 -21.70
N ILE A 11 -4.61 13.40 -20.53
CA ILE A 11 -4.14 13.98 -19.27
C ILE A 11 -3.96 12.84 -18.27
N PHE A 12 -2.88 12.86 -17.50
CA PHE A 12 -2.61 11.81 -16.53
C PHE A 12 -2.00 12.39 -15.24
N ALA A 13 -2.20 11.68 -14.14
CA ALA A 13 -1.66 12.03 -12.83
C ALA A 13 -1.50 10.79 -11.94
N SER A 14 -0.75 10.93 -10.86
CA SER A 14 -0.69 9.92 -9.79
C SER A 14 -1.89 9.96 -8.85
N GLU A 15 -2.65 11.05 -8.82
CA GLU A 15 -3.83 11.26 -7.98
C GLU A 15 -4.93 11.95 -8.81
N MET A 16 -6.20 11.59 -8.59
CA MET A 16 -7.34 12.15 -9.34
C MET A 16 -7.56 13.64 -9.04
N LYS A 17 -7.25 14.09 -7.82
CA LYS A 17 -7.36 15.51 -7.45
C LYS A 17 -6.53 16.44 -8.34
N ALA A 18 -5.44 15.93 -8.92
CA ALA A 18 -4.66 16.70 -9.89
C ALA A 18 -5.43 16.92 -11.21
N LEU A 19 -6.23 15.91 -11.64
CA LEU A 19 -7.10 16.03 -12.82
C LEU A 19 -8.23 17.04 -12.56
N TRP A 20 -8.85 16.98 -11.39
CA TRP A 20 -9.89 17.95 -11.00
C TRP A 20 -9.36 19.39 -10.90
N SER A 21 -8.11 19.57 -10.47
CA SER A 21 -7.50 20.90 -10.31
C SER A 21 -7.34 21.65 -11.63
N ILE A 22 -7.32 20.95 -12.76
CA ILE A 22 -7.23 21.53 -14.10
C ILE A 22 -8.58 21.58 -14.84
N GLY A 23 -9.69 21.29 -14.13
CA GLY A 23 -11.05 21.46 -14.64
C GLY A 23 -11.74 20.20 -15.15
N ILE A 24 -11.13 19.01 -15.00
CA ILE A 24 -11.86 17.75 -15.25
C ILE A 24 -13.00 17.66 -14.24
N GLU A 25 -14.21 17.43 -14.73
CA GLU A 25 -15.41 17.43 -13.89
C GLU A 25 -15.44 16.21 -12.96
N LYS A 26 -15.84 16.46 -11.72
CA LYS A 26 -16.02 15.41 -10.71
C LYS A 26 -17.43 14.84 -10.77
N ARG A 27 -17.71 13.97 -11.74
CA ARG A 27 -19.00 13.27 -11.91
C ARG A 27 -18.90 11.86 -11.38
N ILE A 28 -19.85 11.47 -10.52
CA ILE A 28 -19.87 10.13 -9.93
C ILE A 28 -20.36 9.10 -10.96
N ASP A 29 -19.64 8.00 -11.11
CA ASP A 29 -20.10 6.81 -11.84
C ASP A 29 -21.15 6.07 -11.00
N ASN A 30 -22.40 6.13 -11.43
CA ASN A 30 -23.55 5.56 -10.73
C ASN A 30 -23.47 4.03 -10.59
N LYS A 31 -22.81 3.34 -11.52
CA LYS A 31 -22.63 1.89 -11.48
C LYS A 31 -21.63 1.50 -10.37
N MET A 32 -20.52 2.22 -10.29
CA MET A 32 -19.54 2.01 -9.21
C MET A 32 -20.14 2.38 -7.84
N LEU A 33 -20.89 3.47 -7.76
CA LEU A 33 -21.61 3.84 -6.53
C LEU A 33 -22.60 2.75 -6.11
N LEU A 34 -23.37 2.18 -7.03
CA LEU A 34 -24.31 1.08 -6.75
C LEU A 34 -23.55 -0.16 -6.25
N ASN A 35 -22.46 -0.55 -6.91
CA ASN A 35 -21.64 -1.69 -6.49
C ASN A 35 -21.08 -1.50 -5.08
N TYR A 36 -20.64 -0.29 -4.75
CA TYR A 36 -20.17 0.03 -3.40
C TYR A 36 -21.28 -0.05 -2.36
N LEU A 37 -22.43 0.57 -2.61
CA LEU A 37 -23.55 0.60 -1.66
C LEU A 37 -24.19 -0.78 -1.44
N THR A 38 -24.18 -1.65 -2.43
CA THR A 38 -24.84 -2.96 -2.37
C THR A 38 -23.91 -4.12 -2.04
N LEU A 39 -22.67 -4.08 -2.52
CA LEU A 39 -21.70 -5.18 -2.43
C LEU A 39 -20.43 -4.80 -1.63
N GLY A 40 -20.25 -3.54 -1.27
CA GLY A 40 -19.07 -3.05 -0.59
C GLY A 40 -17.82 -3.00 -1.47
N HIS A 41 -17.94 -3.15 -2.80
CA HIS A 41 -16.78 -3.15 -3.69
C HIS A 41 -16.21 -1.74 -3.89
N VAL A 42 -14.95 -1.55 -3.56
CA VAL A 42 -14.19 -0.30 -3.80
C VAL A 42 -13.47 -0.30 -5.15
N GLN A 43 -13.56 -1.40 -5.89
CA GLN A 43 -13.02 -1.53 -7.24
C GLN A 43 -13.96 -2.37 -8.08
N ASN A 44 -14.02 -2.11 -9.39
CA ASN A 44 -14.71 -3.03 -10.29
C ASN A 44 -13.90 -4.32 -10.43
N CYS A 45 -14.57 -5.46 -10.17
CA CYS A 45 -13.91 -6.78 -10.20
C CYS A 45 -13.57 -7.23 -11.64
N VAL A 46 -14.27 -6.72 -12.65
CA VAL A 46 -14.13 -7.09 -14.07
C VAL A 46 -13.34 -6.04 -14.83
N ASP A 47 -13.78 -4.80 -14.76
CA ASP A 47 -13.14 -3.67 -15.42
C ASP A 47 -12.23 -2.93 -14.43
N LYS A 48 -10.93 -3.19 -14.50
CA LYS A 48 -9.93 -2.61 -13.61
C LYS A 48 -9.55 -1.17 -13.96
N GLU A 49 -10.02 -0.66 -15.09
CA GLU A 49 -9.80 0.74 -15.48
C GLU A 49 -10.85 1.67 -14.85
N GLN A 50 -12.04 1.15 -14.57
CA GLN A 50 -13.15 1.93 -14.04
C GLN A 50 -12.85 2.44 -12.62
N THR A 51 -13.05 3.75 -12.42
CA THR A 51 -13.00 4.42 -11.12
C THR A 51 -14.41 4.80 -10.63
N PHE A 52 -14.51 5.45 -9.48
CA PHE A 52 -15.78 6.02 -8.99
C PHE A 52 -16.21 7.29 -9.74
N PHE A 53 -15.42 7.75 -10.70
CA PHE A 53 -15.73 8.97 -11.44
C PHE A 53 -15.79 8.69 -12.94
N GLU A 54 -16.83 9.23 -13.58
CA GLU A 54 -17.00 9.14 -15.03
C GLU A 54 -15.80 9.79 -15.74
N ASP A 55 -15.38 9.17 -16.85
CA ASP A 55 -14.30 9.64 -17.72
C ASP A 55 -12.90 9.71 -17.08
N ILE A 56 -12.76 9.28 -15.79
CA ILE A 56 -11.48 9.12 -15.12
C ILE A 56 -11.19 7.64 -14.97
N TYR A 57 -10.08 7.21 -15.52
CA TYR A 57 -9.67 5.81 -15.57
C TYR A 57 -8.41 5.58 -14.75
N SER A 58 -8.25 4.38 -14.20
CA SER A 58 -7.01 3.92 -13.59
C SER A 58 -6.25 2.98 -14.53
N LEU A 59 -4.93 3.10 -14.58
CA LEU A 59 -4.12 2.13 -15.30
C LEU A 59 -4.11 0.80 -14.54
N PRO A 60 -4.57 -0.31 -15.12
CA PRO A 60 -4.63 -1.59 -14.42
C PRO A 60 -3.25 -2.09 -13.98
N PRO A 61 -3.15 -2.86 -12.88
CA PRO A 61 -1.91 -3.49 -12.46
C PRO A 61 -1.27 -4.32 -13.58
N SER A 62 0.05 -4.34 -13.65
CA SER A 62 0.81 -5.09 -14.66
C SER A 62 0.58 -4.65 -16.12
N HIS A 63 0.12 -3.42 -16.32
CA HIS A 63 -0.04 -2.83 -17.64
C HIS A 63 0.84 -1.59 -17.80
N TYR A 64 1.19 -1.28 -19.02
CA TYR A 64 1.72 0.02 -19.41
C TYR A 64 0.82 0.66 -20.46
N LEU A 65 0.85 1.97 -20.51
CA LEU A 65 0.11 2.76 -21.46
C LEU A 65 1.08 3.42 -22.44
N THR A 66 0.80 3.32 -23.73
CA THR A 66 1.55 4.03 -24.78
C THR A 66 0.64 5.08 -25.39
N PHE A 67 1.12 6.33 -25.36
CA PHE A 67 0.44 7.46 -25.98
C PHE A 67 1.11 7.83 -27.31
N THR A 68 0.32 7.97 -28.39
CA THR A 68 0.81 8.32 -29.72
C THR A 68 0.01 9.48 -30.28
N PRO A 69 0.51 10.73 -30.20
CA PRO A 69 -0.24 11.95 -30.57
C PRO A 69 -0.80 11.99 -31.98
N SER A 70 -0.18 11.27 -32.92
CA SER A 70 -0.54 11.24 -34.34
C SER A 70 -1.45 10.07 -34.74
N SER A 71 -1.89 9.24 -33.80
CA SER A 71 -2.72 8.07 -34.05
C SER A 71 -4.21 8.38 -33.87
N LYS A 72 -5.08 7.69 -34.62
CA LYS A 72 -6.54 7.70 -34.39
C LYS A 72 -6.92 7.12 -33.01
N GLN A 73 -6.10 6.22 -32.49
CA GLN A 73 -6.18 5.71 -31.13
C GLN A 73 -5.02 6.31 -30.33
N LEU A 74 -5.32 7.33 -29.54
CA LEU A 74 -4.32 8.08 -28.80
C LEU A 74 -3.59 7.21 -27.77
N CYS A 75 -4.33 6.33 -27.08
CA CYS A 75 -3.80 5.48 -26.03
C CYS A 75 -3.95 3.99 -26.35
N LYS A 76 -2.91 3.24 -25.97
CA LYS A 76 -2.92 1.78 -26.02
C LYS A 76 -2.43 1.23 -24.68
N ILE A 77 -3.29 0.48 -24.01
CA ILE A 77 -2.96 -0.23 -22.78
C ILE A 77 -2.52 -1.65 -23.12
N THR A 78 -1.39 -2.07 -22.59
CA THR A 78 -0.79 -3.37 -22.87
C THR A 78 -0.37 -4.05 -21.58
N LYS A 79 -0.84 -5.27 -21.38
CA LYS A 79 -0.40 -6.11 -20.24
C LYS A 79 1.00 -6.64 -20.50
N TYR A 80 1.93 -6.42 -19.58
CA TYR A 80 3.32 -6.88 -19.69
C TYR A 80 3.65 -8.05 -18.76
N TRP A 81 2.83 -8.31 -17.75
CA TRP A 81 3.10 -9.34 -16.75
C TRP A 81 1.81 -9.98 -16.22
N SER A 82 1.89 -11.23 -15.85
CA SER A 82 0.85 -11.95 -15.11
C SER A 82 1.47 -13.07 -14.28
N ILE A 83 0.82 -13.40 -13.15
CA ILE A 83 1.19 -14.59 -12.39
C ILE A 83 0.83 -15.82 -13.22
N ASN A 84 1.78 -16.72 -13.44
CA ASN A 84 1.49 -18.01 -14.05
C ASN A 84 0.94 -18.96 -12.97
N LYS A 85 -0.37 -19.15 -12.98
CA LYS A 85 -1.09 -19.99 -12.01
C LYS A 85 -0.96 -21.50 -12.30
N GLU A 86 -0.46 -21.87 -13.48
CA GLU A 86 -0.31 -23.26 -13.91
C GLU A 86 1.01 -23.90 -13.44
N ILE A 87 1.99 -23.09 -13.03
CA ILE A 87 3.24 -23.59 -12.51
C ILE A 87 2.99 -24.24 -11.14
N ARG A 88 3.24 -25.52 -11.07
CA ARG A 88 3.34 -26.28 -9.82
C ARG A 88 4.78 -26.71 -9.64
N ILE A 89 5.32 -26.45 -8.45
CA ILE A 89 6.67 -26.81 -8.09
C ILE A 89 6.57 -27.96 -7.09
N ASP A 90 7.05 -29.12 -7.48
CA ASP A 90 7.14 -30.28 -6.59
C ASP A 90 8.50 -30.25 -5.86
N ILE A 91 8.50 -29.64 -4.68
CA ILE A 91 9.67 -29.49 -3.82
C ILE A 91 9.32 -29.86 -2.37
N LEU A 92 10.32 -30.24 -1.59
CA LEU A 92 10.14 -30.46 -0.16
C LEU A 92 9.74 -29.15 0.54
N ALA A 93 8.94 -29.25 1.60
CA ALA A 93 8.51 -28.09 2.37
C ALA A 93 9.69 -27.28 2.92
N SER A 94 10.77 -27.96 3.36
CA SER A 94 12.03 -27.31 3.79
C SER A 94 12.61 -26.42 2.70
N ASP A 95 12.74 -26.98 1.48
CA ASP A 95 13.34 -26.29 0.35
C ASP A 95 12.46 -25.10 -0.11
N ALA A 96 11.13 -25.23 0.02
CA ALA A 96 10.19 -24.14 -0.23
C ALA A 96 10.39 -22.98 0.75
N VAL A 97 10.57 -23.28 2.05
CA VAL A 97 10.85 -22.29 3.08
C VAL A 97 12.17 -21.58 2.81
N ASP A 98 13.22 -22.31 2.49
CA ASP A 98 14.53 -21.74 2.19
C ASP A 98 14.46 -20.83 0.96
N LYS A 99 13.78 -21.27 -0.09
CA LYS A 99 13.61 -20.49 -1.31
C LYS A 99 12.76 -19.26 -1.10
N PHE A 100 11.67 -19.36 -0.35
CA PHE A 100 10.83 -18.21 0.03
C PHE A 100 11.64 -17.19 0.82
N THR A 101 12.40 -17.65 1.81
CA THR A 101 13.27 -16.81 2.64
C THR A 101 14.30 -16.07 1.81
N GLU A 102 14.96 -16.76 0.86
CA GLU A 102 15.91 -16.15 -0.07
C GLU A 102 15.24 -15.05 -0.92
N LEU A 103 14.10 -15.36 -1.53
CA LEU A 103 13.37 -14.44 -2.42
C LEU A 103 12.85 -13.21 -1.65
N LEU A 104 12.32 -13.41 -0.46
CA LEU A 104 11.84 -12.31 0.38
C LEU A 104 13.01 -11.40 0.83
N ASN A 105 14.14 -12.01 1.23
CA ASN A 105 15.35 -11.26 1.58
C ASN A 105 15.84 -10.39 0.41
N ILE A 106 15.91 -10.94 -0.80
CA ILE A 106 16.28 -10.21 -2.01
C ILE A 106 15.27 -9.07 -2.27
N SER A 107 13.98 -9.34 -2.12
CA SER A 107 12.90 -8.38 -2.34
C SER A 107 13.01 -7.19 -1.37
N VAL A 108 13.15 -7.45 -0.07
CA VAL A 108 13.32 -6.42 0.96
C VAL A 108 14.60 -5.63 0.72
N LYS A 109 15.73 -6.31 0.47
CA LYS A 109 17.02 -5.65 0.20
C LYS A 109 16.97 -4.70 -0.98
N ARG A 110 16.24 -5.06 -2.06
CA ARG A 110 16.06 -4.19 -3.22
C ARG A 110 15.25 -2.93 -2.88
N ARG A 111 14.23 -3.05 -2.03
CA ARG A 111 13.35 -1.94 -1.62
C ARG A 111 13.98 -1.01 -0.59
N LEU A 112 15.00 -1.49 0.13
CA LEU A 112 15.80 -0.63 1.02
C LEU A 112 16.76 0.30 0.28
N ARG A 113 16.91 0.16 -1.05
CA ARG A 113 17.66 1.13 -1.87
C ARG A 113 16.81 2.39 -2.02
N SER A 114 17.10 3.39 -1.21
CA SER A 114 16.31 4.62 -1.14
C SER A 114 17.22 5.79 -0.78
N ASP A 115 16.99 6.94 -1.41
CA ASP A 115 17.65 8.21 -1.09
C ASP A 115 17.00 8.92 0.10
N VAL A 116 15.94 8.34 0.65
CA VAL A 116 15.21 8.88 1.81
C VAL A 116 15.12 7.85 2.93
N THR A 117 14.88 8.34 4.15
CA THR A 117 14.69 7.47 5.31
C THR A 117 13.49 6.56 5.11
N THR A 118 13.73 5.26 5.25
CA THR A 118 12.70 4.21 5.22
C THR A 118 12.37 3.73 6.64
N GLY A 119 11.14 3.34 6.84
CA GLY A 119 10.63 2.70 8.05
C GLY A 119 9.72 1.53 7.71
N THR A 120 9.04 0.99 8.69
CA THR A 120 8.02 -0.05 8.49
C THR A 120 6.82 0.17 9.40
N SER A 121 5.62 -0.13 8.91
CA SER A 121 4.47 -0.31 9.79
C SER A 121 4.63 -1.61 10.56
N LEU A 122 4.24 -1.62 11.82
CA LEU A 122 4.32 -2.79 12.69
C LEU A 122 3.00 -2.98 13.43
N SER A 123 2.21 -3.95 12.99
CA SER A 123 0.97 -4.36 13.66
C SER A 123 1.20 -5.43 14.73
N GLY A 124 2.34 -6.12 14.70
CA GLY A 124 2.60 -7.30 15.51
C GLY A 124 2.10 -8.60 14.89
N GLY A 125 1.37 -8.53 13.78
CA GLY A 125 1.02 -9.68 12.96
C GLY A 125 2.24 -10.31 12.27
N LEU A 126 2.07 -11.51 11.71
CA LEU A 126 3.16 -12.30 11.12
C LEU A 126 3.89 -11.54 10.02
N ASP A 127 3.16 -10.93 9.10
CA ASP A 127 3.71 -10.29 7.91
C ASP A 127 4.54 -9.05 8.24
N SER A 128 3.97 -8.12 9.02
CA SER A 128 4.66 -6.91 9.44
C SER A 128 5.89 -7.22 10.29
N SER A 129 5.80 -8.24 11.16
CA SER A 129 6.91 -8.71 11.98
C SER A 129 8.01 -9.35 11.13
N THR A 130 7.65 -10.11 10.11
CA THR A 130 8.58 -10.70 9.15
C THR A 130 9.34 -9.63 8.38
N ILE A 131 8.66 -8.61 7.84
CA ILE A 131 9.30 -7.48 7.16
C ILE A 131 10.27 -6.77 8.12
N ALA A 132 9.84 -6.45 9.34
CA ALA A 132 10.70 -5.80 10.34
C ALA A 132 11.96 -6.63 10.65
N ALA A 133 11.83 -7.96 10.78
CA ALA A 133 12.94 -8.87 11.02
C ALA A 133 13.95 -8.87 9.86
N PHE A 134 13.47 -8.98 8.61
CA PHE A 134 14.34 -8.94 7.42
C PHE A 134 15.06 -7.60 7.29
N VAL A 135 14.36 -6.48 7.49
CA VAL A 135 14.99 -5.14 7.45
C VAL A 135 16.07 -5.03 8.50
N HIS A 136 15.77 -5.45 9.75
CA HIS A 136 16.75 -5.44 10.85
C HIS A 136 17.98 -6.31 10.51
N GLN A 137 17.78 -7.53 10.01
CA GLN A 137 18.86 -8.43 9.64
C GLN A 137 19.76 -7.85 8.53
N ILE A 138 19.15 -7.27 7.49
CA ILE A 138 19.87 -6.66 6.36
C ILE A 138 20.70 -5.47 6.84
N GLN A 139 20.13 -4.58 7.67
CA GLN A 139 20.84 -3.42 8.19
C GLN A 139 22.03 -3.82 9.05
N ASN A 140 21.90 -4.85 9.89
CA ASN A 140 22.99 -5.34 10.72
C ASN A 140 24.10 -6.06 9.93
N SER A 141 23.74 -6.73 8.81
CA SER A 141 24.72 -7.47 7.98
C SER A 141 25.57 -6.56 7.08
N THR A 142 25.09 -5.36 6.77
CA THR A 142 25.81 -4.42 5.90
C THR A 142 26.89 -3.59 6.61
N GLY A 143 27.16 -3.87 7.89
CA GLY A 143 28.27 -3.27 8.63
C GLY A 143 28.15 -1.77 8.88
N GLY A 144 26.98 -1.21 8.72
CA GLY A 144 26.70 0.18 9.01
C GLY A 144 26.80 0.45 10.51
N ALA A 145 28.01 0.84 10.96
CA ALA A 145 28.30 1.21 12.34
C ALA A 145 27.58 2.51 12.79
N ASP A 146 26.79 3.10 11.94
CA ASP A 146 25.97 4.26 12.30
C ASP A 146 24.69 3.81 13.00
N LYS A 147 24.72 3.83 14.33
CA LYS A 147 23.52 3.75 15.19
C LYS A 147 22.46 4.80 14.81
N ALA A 148 22.77 5.72 13.92
CA ALA A 148 21.86 6.73 13.40
C ALA A 148 20.78 6.19 12.45
N GLN A 149 20.88 4.93 12.01
CA GLN A 149 19.89 4.29 11.12
C GLN A 149 19.16 3.11 11.78
N GLN A 150 18.89 3.18 13.08
CA GLN A 150 17.98 2.22 13.70
C GLN A 150 16.64 2.23 12.96
N LEU A 151 16.14 1.04 12.60
CA LEU A 151 14.86 0.89 11.94
C LEU A 151 13.75 1.54 12.77
N LYS A 152 13.11 2.54 12.20
CA LYS A 152 11.93 3.18 12.77
C LYS A 152 10.69 2.38 12.40
N THR A 153 9.93 1.97 13.39
CA THR A 153 8.66 1.27 13.21
C THR A 153 7.51 2.11 13.74
N PHE A 154 6.36 1.98 13.13
CA PHE A 154 5.18 2.78 13.43
C PHE A 154 3.97 1.87 13.64
N SER A 155 3.22 2.11 14.70
CA SER A 155 2.12 1.25 15.12
C SER A 155 0.89 2.06 15.54
N ALA A 156 -0.30 1.61 15.17
CA ALA A 156 -1.54 2.02 15.81
C ALA A 156 -1.88 1.01 16.90
N VAL A 157 -2.18 1.49 18.09
CA VAL A 157 -2.54 0.67 19.26
C VAL A 157 -3.90 1.08 19.79
N PHE A 158 -4.63 0.12 20.34
CA PHE A 158 -6.02 0.31 20.79
C PHE A 158 -6.21 -0.32 22.18
N PRO A 159 -5.61 0.24 23.25
CA PRO A 159 -5.66 -0.36 24.57
C PRO A 159 -7.10 -0.59 25.05
N GLY A 160 -7.40 -1.82 25.51
CA GLY A 160 -8.72 -2.23 25.96
C GLY A 160 -9.64 -2.73 24.85
N PHE A 161 -9.21 -2.71 23.61
CA PHE A 161 -9.93 -3.33 22.51
C PHE A 161 -9.57 -4.82 22.39
N GLU A 162 -10.57 -5.68 22.09
CA GLU A 162 -10.38 -7.13 22.04
C GLU A 162 -9.26 -7.55 21.06
N LYS A 163 -9.11 -6.83 19.95
CA LYS A 163 -8.09 -7.07 18.92
C LYS A 163 -6.87 -6.18 19.06
N ASP A 164 -6.57 -5.66 20.27
CA ASP A 164 -5.36 -4.87 20.47
C ASP A 164 -4.11 -5.76 20.39
N GLU A 165 -3.22 -5.41 19.47
CA GLU A 165 -2.00 -6.16 19.16
C GLU A 165 -0.76 -5.63 19.90
N SER A 166 -0.92 -4.69 20.83
CA SER A 166 0.18 -4.02 21.54
C SER A 166 1.20 -4.98 22.16
N LYS A 167 0.75 -6.13 22.69
CA LYS A 167 1.64 -7.15 23.27
C LYS A 167 2.54 -7.82 22.23
N TYR A 168 2.04 -8.03 21.02
CA TYR A 168 2.83 -8.62 19.92
C TYR A 168 3.82 -7.61 19.37
N ILE A 169 3.38 -6.35 19.20
CA ILE A 169 4.26 -5.24 18.83
C ILE A 169 5.43 -5.14 19.82
N GLN A 170 5.13 -5.12 21.12
CA GLN A 170 6.15 -5.04 22.16
C GLN A 170 7.12 -6.23 22.13
N SER A 171 6.66 -7.43 21.85
CA SER A 171 7.50 -8.62 21.69
C SER A 171 8.51 -8.43 20.55
N VAL A 172 8.05 -8.01 19.38
CA VAL A 172 8.93 -7.77 18.21
C VAL A 172 9.92 -6.65 18.50
N VAL A 173 9.46 -5.52 19.05
CA VAL A 173 10.28 -4.37 19.41
C VAL A 173 11.38 -4.75 20.37
N SER A 174 11.06 -5.54 21.42
CA SER A 174 12.03 -5.96 22.43
C SER A 174 13.05 -6.95 21.88
N ASN A 175 12.62 -7.91 21.03
CA ASN A 175 13.50 -8.93 20.47
C ASN A 175 14.52 -8.36 19.48
N PHE A 176 14.14 -7.35 18.71
CA PHE A 176 15.03 -6.75 17.69
C PHE A 176 15.61 -5.39 18.11
N GLY A 177 15.26 -4.84 19.28
CA GLY A 177 15.74 -3.54 19.73
C GLY A 177 15.32 -2.39 18.81
N LEU A 178 14.07 -2.42 18.30
CA LEU A 178 13.57 -1.45 17.31
C LEU A 178 13.16 -0.13 17.97
N ALA A 179 13.29 0.98 17.22
CA ALA A 179 12.67 2.24 17.58
C ALA A 179 11.21 2.23 17.14
N ASN A 180 10.28 2.01 18.07
CA ASN A 180 8.84 1.97 17.78
C ASN A 180 8.15 3.24 18.27
N PHE A 181 7.40 3.86 17.36
CA PHE A 181 6.54 5.02 17.60
C PHE A 181 5.08 4.58 17.50
N GLN A 182 4.25 5.02 18.44
CA GLN A 182 2.86 4.56 18.52
C GLN A 182 1.89 5.72 18.46
N THR A 183 0.73 5.48 17.85
CA THR A 183 -0.44 6.37 17.87
C THR A 183 -1.65 5.60 18.39
N GLN A 184 -2.58 6.32 19.01
CA GLN A 184 -3.85 5.77 19.50
C GLN A 184 -5.01 6.50 18.83
N PRO A 185 -5.39 6.10 17.61
CA PRO A 185 -6.49 6.74 16.90
C PRO A 185 -7.81 6.58 17.67
N THR A 186 -8.54 7.67 17.85
CA THR A 186 -9.85 7.68 18.51
C THR A 186 -10.98 7.98 17.53
N ALA A 187 -12.22 7.73 17.95
CA ALA A 187 -13.39 8.11 17.17
C ALA A 187 -13.49 9.64 16.96
N LEU A 188 -13.01 10.43 17.93
CA LEU A 188 -12.98 11.88 17.81
C LEU A 188 -11.95 12.32 16.77
N ASP A 189 -10.79 11.68 16.73
CA ASP A 189 -9.76 11.95 15.71
C ASP A 189 -10.31 11.63 14.31
N LEU A 190 -11.05 10.52 14.16
CA LEU A 190 -11.68 10.17 12.89
C LEU A 190 -12.66 11.27 12.44
N ILE A 191 -13.51 11.75 13.33
CA ILE A 191 -14.46 12.83 13.00
C ILE A 191 -13.70 14.12 12.60
N THR A 192 -12.64 14.44 13.34
CA THR A 192 -11.87 15.67 13.12
C THR A 192 -11.08 15.62 11.80
N ASP A 193 -10.51 14.49 11.46
CA ASP A 193 -9.63 14.32 10.29
C ASP A 193 -10.37 13.73 9.08
N PHE A 194 -11.68 13.47 9.17
CA PHE A 194 -12.44 12.76 8.13
C PHE A 194 -12.34 13.41 6.75
N GLU A 195 -12.46 14.73 6.68
CA GLU A 195 -12.35 15.47 5.42
C GLU A 195 -10.95 15.35 4.80
N LYS A 196 -9.90 15.37 5.65
CA LYS A 196 -8.53 15.19 5.18
C LYS A 196 -8.31 13.75 4.69
N LEU A 197 -8.86 12.78 5.42
CA LEU A 197 -8.80 11.37 4.98
C LEU A 197 -9.46 11.20 3.61
N CYS A 198 -10.68 11.72 3.43
CA CYS A 198 -11.39 11.69 2.15
C CYS A 198 -10.63 12.41 1.03
N TYR A 199 -9.99 13.53 1.34
CA TYR A 199 -9.15 14.27 0.40
C TYR A 199 -7.96 13.43 -0.10
N HIS A 200 -7.35 12.61 0.76
CA HIS A 200 -6.23 11.75 0.39
C HIS A 200 -6.67 10.44 -0.24
N GLN A 201 -7.81 9.88 0.16
CA GLN A 201 -8.35 8.64 -0.41
C GLN A 201 -8.97 8.83 -1.79
N GLU A 202 -9.59 9.98 -2.04
CA GLU A 202 -10.26 10.37 -3.29
C GLU A 202 -11.49 9.51 -3.65
N GLU A 203 -11.50 8.24 -3.29
CA GLU A 203 -12.56 7.26 -3.52
C GLU A 203 -13.09 6.68 -2.20
N PRO A 204 -14.29 6.07 -2.18
CA PRO A 204 -14.82 5.37 -1.02
C PRO A 204 -13.89 4.26 -0.51
N PHE A 205 -13.95 3.99 0.79
CA PHE A 205 -13.17 2.94 1.44
C PHE A 205 -14.05 2.05 2.33
N GLN A 206 -13.60 0.82 2.61
CA GLN A 206 -14.45 -0.20 3.25
C GLN A 206 -14.48 -0.13 4.78
N SER A 207 -13.42 0.34 5.43
CA SER A 207 -13.30 0.20 6.88
C SER A 207 -12.53 1.35 7.54
N SER A 208 -12.70 1.47 8.86
CA SER A 208 -11.92 2.40 9.70
C SER A 208 -10.42 2.03 9.79
N GLY A 209 -10.02 0.84 9.35
CA GLY A 209 -8.60 0.45 9.24
C GLY A 209 -7.79 1.42 8.36
N ILE A 210 -8.42 1.98 7.33
CA ILE A 210 -7.81 3.02 6.50
C ILE A 210 -7.45 4.27 7.31
N PHE A 211 -8.29 4.65 8.29
CA PHE A 211 -7.96 5.76 9.17
C PHE A 211 -6.78 5.46 10.10
N ALA A 212 -6.73 4.24 10.65
CA ALA A 212 -5.57 3.82 11.45
C ALA A 212 -4.28 3.88 10.65
N GLN A 213 -4.30 3.43 9.39
CA GLN A 213 -3.16 3.53 8.47
C GLN A 213 -2.80 4.99 8.14
N TYR A 214 -3.79 5.85 7.92
CA TYR A 214 -3.57 7.28 7.73
C TYR A 214 -2.82 7.90 8.93
N LYS A 215 -3.21 7.56 10.17
CA LYS A 215 -2.54 8.04 11.39
C LYS A 215 -1.11 7.48 11.54
N ILE A 216 -0.85 6.25 11.08
CA ILE A 216 0.51 5.70 11.00
C ILE A 216 1.36 6.51 10.01
N PHE A 217 0.85 6.84 8.84
CA PHE A 217 1.56 7.65 7.84
C PHE A 217 1.82 9.08 8.33
N GLU A 218 0.85 9.68 9.03
CA GLU A 218 1.02 10.98 9.66
C GLU A 218 2.15 10.95 10.70
N LEU A 219 2.17 9.94 11.56
CA LEU A 219 3.22 9.73 12.56
C LEU A 219 4.59 9.49 11.91
N ALA A 220 4.67 8.69 10.87
CA ALA A 220 5.90 8.44 10.13
C ALA A 220 6.46 9.74 9.53
N LYS A 221 5.60 10.56 8.94
CA LYS A 221 5.97 11.89 8.41
C LYS A 221 6.52 12.81 9.50
N GLN A 222 5.91 12.84 10.69
CA GLN A 222 6.37 13.63 11.84
C GLN A 222 7.78 13.22 12.28
N HIS A 223 8.14 11.93 12.12
CA HIS A 223 9.46 11.38 12.42
C HIS A 223 10.44 11.39 11.24
N GLY A 224 10.12 12.12 10.17
CA GLY A 224 10.98 12.31 9.00
C GLY A 224 11.11 11.08 8.09
N VAL A 225 10.21 10.11 8.23
CA VAL A 225 10.15 8.92 7.37
C VAL A 225 9.21 9.20 6.20
N LYS A 226 9.68 8.96 4.97
CA LYS A 226 8.92 9.21 3.74
C LYS A 226 8.44 7.93 3.06
N VAL A 227 9.06 6.80 3.35
CA VAL A 227 8.74 5.50 2.75
C VAL A 227 8.58 4.47 3.86
N LEU A 228 7.46 3.78 3.86
CA LEU A 228 7.22 2.62 4.71
C LEU A 228 7.24 1.35 3.88
N LEU A 229 7.92 0.32 4.39
CA LEU A 229 7.82 -1.04 3.88
C LEU A 229 6.71 -1.73 4.68
N ASP A 230 5.73 -2.27 3.97
CA ASP A 230 4.55 -2.90 4.56
C ASP A 230 4.45 -4.37 4.16
N GLY A 231 3.76 -5.16 5.00
CA GLY A 231 3.41 -6.55 4.74
C GLY A 231 2.14 -6.74 3.89
N GLN A 232 1.55 -5.67 3.37
CA GLN A 232 0.32 -5.73 2.57
C GLN A 232 0.51 -6.60 1.32
N GLY A 233 -0.50 -7.42 1.02
CA GLY A 233 -0.48 -8.38 -0.09
C GLY A 233 0.09 -9.75 0.25
N SER A 234 0.55 -9.96 1.48
CA SER A 234 1.10 -11.24 1.95
C SER A 234 0.03 -12.32 2.05
N ASP A 235 -1.10 -12.00 2.63
CA ASP A 235 -2.25 -12.90 2.78
C ASP A 235 -2.79 -13.37 1.43
N GLU A 236 -2.89 -12.46 0.46
CA GLU A 236 -3.36 -12.76 -0.89
C GLU A 236 -2.41 -13.68 -1.66
N LEU A 237 -1.13 -13.70 -1.29
CA LEU A 237 -0.11 -14.58 -1.90
C LEU A 237 0.04 -15.91 -1.17
N SER A 238 -0.13 -15.90 0.16
CA SER A 238 0.19 -17.03 1.04
C SER A 238 -1.05 -17.79 1.52
N ALA A 239 -2.22 -17.49 0.98
CA ALA A 239 -3.51 -18.04 1.40
C ALA A 239 -3.78 -17.81 2.90
N GLY A 240 -3.40 -16.65 3.40
CA GLY A 240 -3.82 -16.14 4.70
C GLY A 240 -5.30 -15.79 4.72
N ASP A 241 -5.88 -15.69 5.93
CA ASP A 241 -7.31 -15.36 6.13
C ASP A 241 -7.63 -13.90 5.82
#